data_c6dab6ca1e588ccbb78fd929b795060d
#
_entry.id   c6dab6ca1e588ccbb78fd929b795060d
#
_cell.length_a   1.000
_cell.length_b   1.000
_cell.length_c   1.000
_cell.angle_alpha   90.00
_cell.angle_beta   90.00
_cell.angle_gamma   90.00
#
_symmetry.space_group_name_H-M   'P 1'
#
loop_
_entity.id
_entity.type
_entity.pdbx_description
1 polymer ?
#
loop_
_entity_poly.entity_id
_entity_poly.type
_entity_poly.pdbx_seq_one_letter_code
_entity_poly.pdbx_strand_id
1 'polypeptide(L)'
;MASVATALQFLTVPAARKHTATVIFVHGLGDTGYGWQPVAGMFSKESSFGHVKWVLPHSPQSPVTANMCMVMPSWFDIKSFGFKDVEDEAGMLKSKASLTQLIDAELAAGLPPNRIILGGFSQGAAMSILTGLSLDKQLAGVVCLSGWVPIKDTLRKMLAPYAQQIPIFWGHGSVDPLVKPKLAEESIEFLKSIGISDAKPGDLAGLSYNVYPGVGHSTNMQELEDLKGWIAKVIPEQS
;
A
#
# COMPACT_ATOMS: atom_id res chain seq x y z
N MET A 1 -11.28 -9.01 25.31
CA MET A 1 -12.31 -8.51 24.39
C MET A 1 -11.58 -7.99 23.13
N ALA A 2 -11.84 -8.56 21.97
CA ALA A 2 -11.26 -8.05 20.72
C ALA A 2 -11.82 -6.62 20.48
N SER A 3 -10.94 -5.65 20.37
CA SER A 3 -11.31 -4.29 19.97
C SER A 3 -11.98 -4.36 18.60
N VAL A 4 -13.25 -3.99 18.52
CA VAL A 4 -13.95 -3.88 17.23
C VAL A 4 -13.24 -2.78 16.45
N ALA A 5 -12.61 -3.13 15.32
CA ALA A 5 -11.97 -2.14 14.47
C ALA A 5 -13.03 -1.14 13.98
N THR A 6 -12.73 0.14 14.09
CA THR A 6 -13.64 1.20 13.64
C THR A 6 -13.69 1.19 12.11
N ALA A 7 -14.90 1.18 11.55
CA ALA A 7 -15.09 1.29 10.10
C ALA A 7 -14.47 2.59 9.59
N LEU A 8 -13.61 2.48 8.58
CA LEU A 8 -12.98 3.65 7.96
C LEU A 8 -13.96 4.37 7.05
N GLN A 9 -13.91 5.70 7.07
CA GLN A 9 -14.48 6.51 6.00
C GLN A 9 -13.55 6.45 4.79
N PHE A 10 -14.10 6.53 3.58
CA PHE A 10 -13.33 6.49 2.35
C PHE A 10 -14.02 7.25 1.22
N LEU A 11 -13.23 7.68 0.25
CA LEU A 11 -13.73 8.13 -1.04
C LEU A 11 -13.73 6.97 -2.02
N THR A 12 -14.58 7.09 -3.04
CA THR A 12 -14.61 6.14 -4.16
C THR A 12 -14.51 6.89 -5.48
N VAL A 13 -13.63 6.42 -6.36
CA VAL A 13 -13.70 6.72 -7.78
C VAL A 13 -14.29 5.47 -8.43
N PRO A 14 -15.54 5.53 -8.91
CA PRO A 14 -16.23 4.36 -9.43
C PRO A 14 -15.62 3.87 -10.74
N ALA A 15 -15.77 2.59 -11.03
CA ALA A 15 -15.48 2.05 -12.34
C ALA A 15 -16.42 2.69 -13.38
N ALA A 16 -15.86 3.08 -14.52
CA ALA A 16 -16.62 3.66 -15.63
C ALA A 16 -17.38 2.60 -16.45
N ARG A 17 -16.97 1.33 -16.32
CA ARG A 17 -17.59 0.16 -16.96
C ARG A 17 -17.90 -0.89 -15.88
N LYS A 18 -18.28 -2.12 -16.30
CA LYS A 18 -18.50 -3.23 -15.38
C LYS A 18 -17.31 -3.35 -14.40
N HIS A 19 -17.58 -3.18 -13.11
CA HIS A 19 -16.58 -3.30 -12.05
C HIS A 19 -16.09 -4.74 -11.95
N THR A 20 -14.80 -4.97 -12.20
CA THR A 20 -14.16 -6.29 -12.11
C THR A 20 -12.84 -6.27 -11.36
N ALA A 21 -12.39 -5.10 -10.89
CA ALA A 21 -11.19 -4.97 -10.06
C ALA A 21 -11.26 -3.74 -9.16
N THR A 22 -10.60 -3.79 -8.00
CA THR A 22 -10.51 -2.66 -7.07
C THR A 22 -9.04 -2.37 -6.71
N VAL A 23 -8.70 -1.09 -6.67
CA VAL A 23 -7.46 -0.59 -6.05
C VAL A 23 -7.85 0.13 -4.76
N ILE A 24 -7.40 -0.38 -3.62
CA ILE A 24 -7.48 0.31 -2.33
C ILE A 24 -6.15 1.03 -2.14
N PHE A 25 -6.15 2.37 -2.10
CA PHE A 25 -4.91 3.15 -2.03
C PHE A 25 -4.86 4.02 -0.78
N VAL A 26 -3.85 3.76 0.07
CA VAL A 26 -3.71 4.25 1.44
C VAL A 26 -2.76 5.45 1.44
N HIS A 27 -3.22 6.60 1.94
CA HIS A 27 -2.45 7.85 1.97
C HIS A 27 -1.34 7.86 3.03
N GLY A 28 -0.40 8.79 2.93
CA GLY A 28 0.67 9.03 3.91
C GLY A 28 0.20 9.80 5.15
N LEU A 29 1.11 9.95 6.12
CA LEU A 29 0.88 10.74 7.34
C LEU A 29 0.43 12.17 7.01
N GLY A 30 -0.59 12.65 7.71
CA GLY A 30 -1.10 14.03 7.59
C GLY A 30 -1.98 14.28 6.37
N ASP A 31 -2.08 13.34 5.44
CA ASP A 31 -2.93 13.41 4.26
C ASP A 31 -4.28 12.71 4.49
N THR A 32 -5.07 12.59 3.45
CA THR A 32 -6.37 11.90 3.43
C THR A 32 -6.56 11.23 2.07
N GLY A 33 -7.65 10.48 1.90
CA GLY A 33 -8.01 9.92 0.59
C GLY A 33 -8.14 10.97 -0.53
N TYR A 34 -8.38 12.23 -0.18
CA TYR A 34 -8.43 13.33 -1.17
C TYR A 34 -7.09 13.58 -1.86
N GLY A 35 -5.95 13.38 -1.20
CA GLY A 35 -4.63 13.57 -1.81
C GLY A 35 -4.38 12.64 -3.00
N TRP A 36 -4.96 11.44 -2.97
CA TRP A 36 -4.80 10.45 -4.05
C TRP A 36 -5.96 10.40 -5.05
N GLN A 37 -7.03 11.14 -4.80
CA GLN A 37 -8.16 11.22 -5.71
C GLN A 37 -7.79 11.73 -7.12
N PRO A 38 -6.90 12.75 -7.29
CA PRO A 38 -6.45 13.17 -8.61
C PRO A 38 -5.74 12.07 -9.41
N VAL A 39 -4.89 11.27 -8.76
CA VAL A 39 -4.18 10.14 -9.39
C VAL A 39 -5.17 9.05 -9.79
N ALA A 40 -6.09 8.66 -8.90
CA ALA A 40 -7.15 7.72 -9.20
C ALA A 40 -8.02 8.20 -10.37
N GLY A 41 -8.39 9.49 -10.38
CA GLY A 41 -9.16 10.10 -11.47
C GLY A 41 -8.40 10.18 -12.79
N MET A 42 -7.08 10.36 -12.75
CA MET A 42 -6.23 10.32 -13.94
C MET A 42 -6.21 8.90 -14.55
N PHE A 43 -5.98 7.88 -13.73
CA PHE A 43 -5.95 6.48 -14.19
C PHE A 43 -7.32 6.04 -14.71
N SER A 44 -8.41 6.39 -14.04
CA SER A 44 -9.77 6.02 -14.44
C SER A 44 -10.21 6.57 -15.80
N LYS A 45 -9.51 7.59 -16.33
CA LYS A 45 -9.76 8.14 -17.70
C LYS A 45 -9.13 7.28 -18.79
N GLU A 46 -8.18 6.44 -18.45
CA GLU A 46 -7.55 5.52 -19.40
C GLU A 46 -8.50 4.37 -19.74
N SER A 47 -8.57 4.00 -21.01
CA SER A 47 -9.49 2.93 -21.45
C SER A 47 -9.21 1.58 -20.76
N SER A 48 -7.96 1.28 -20.47
CA SER A 48 -7.55 0.05 -19.78
C SER A 48 -7.97 -0.02 -18.30
N PHE A 49 -8.43 1.09 -17.70
CA PHE A 49 -8.82 1.16 -16.27
C PHE A 49 -10.33 1.35 -16.05
N GLY A 50 -11.13 1.37 -17.11
CA GLY A 50 -12.56 1.59 -16.99
C GLY A 50 -13.31 0.58 -16.12
N HIS A 51 -12.73 -0.60 -15.88
CA HIS A 51 -13.27 -1.65 -15.03
C HIS A 51 -12.78 -1.57 -13.57
N VAL A 52 -11.88 -0.63 -13.23
CA VAL A 52 -11.25 -0.52 -11.92
C VAL A 52 -11.97 0.52 -11.06
N LYS A 53 -12.43 0.10 -9.89
CA LYS A 53 -12.88 0.96 -8.81
C LYS A 53 -11.69 1.34 -7.92
N TRP A 54 -11.63 2.60 -7.48
CA TRP A 54 -10.68 3.05 -6.47
C TRP A 54 -11.38 3.30 -5.16
N VAL A 55 -10.79 2.81 -4.07
CA VAL A 55 -11.19 3.05 -2.69
C VAL A 55 -10.04 3.77 -1.99
N LEU A 56 -10.30 4.98 -1.51
CA LEU A 56 -9.31 5.87 -0.94
C LEU A 56 -9.70 6.16 0.53
N PRO A 57 -9.25 5.31 1.47
CA PRO A 57 -9.64 5.44 2.87
C PRO A 57 -9.03 6.67 3.53
N HIS A 58 -9.69 7.13 4.60
CA HIS A 58 -9.18 8.15 5.52
C HIS A 58 -8.70 7.46 6.80
N SER A 59 -7.48 7.79 7.24
CA SER A 59 -6.98 7.35 8.55
C SER A 59 -7.72 8.06 9.69
N PRO A 60 -7.71 7.51 10.90
CA PRO A 60 -8.13 8.22 12.09
C PRO A 60 -7.28 9.46 12.36
N GLN A 61 -7.83 10.39 13.14
CA GLN A 61 -7.07 11.49 13.74
C GLN A 61 -6.37 10.96 14.99
N SER A 62 -5.05 11.08 15.07
CA SER A 62 -4.26 10.56 16.18
C SER A 62 -3.09 11.48 16.49
N PRO A 63 -2.65 11.59 17.74
CA PRO A 63 -1.42 12.31 18.07
C PRO A 63 -0.21 11.60 17.47
N VAL A 64 0.74 12.37 16.92
CA VAL A 64 1.97 11.87 16.30
C VAL A 64 3.16 12.37 17.12
N THR A 65 3.86 11.43 17.79
CA THR A 65 4.95 11.74 18.71
C THR A 65 6.07 12.53 18.02
N ALA A 66 6.51 12.11 16.83
CA ALA A 66 7.54 12.79 16.03
C ALA A 66 7.16 14.23 15.65
N ASN A 67 5.88 14.56 15.68
CA ASN A 67 5.31 15.86 15.36
C ASN A 67 4.81 16.59 16.63
N MET A 68 5.56 16.50 17.73
CA MET A 68 5.23 17.15 19.03
C MET A 68 3.83 16.76 19.54
N CYS A 69 3.41 15.52 19.32
CA CYS A 69 2.09 14.99 19.67
C CYS A 69 0.92 15.78 19.02
N MET A 70 1.14 16.49 17.94
CA MET A 70 0.04 17.12 17.19
C MET A 70 -0.90 16.07 16.63
N VAL A 71 -2.20 16.33 16.76
CA VAL A 71 -3.25 15.48 16.22
C VAL A 71 -3.40 15.72 14.72
N MET A 72 -3.26 14.64 13.95
CA MET A 72 -3.39 14.67 12.49
C MET A 72 -3.84 13.30 11.96
N PRO A 73 -4.26 13.21 10.69
CA PRO A 73 -4.54 11.91 10.07
C PRO A 73 -3.31 11.00 10.14
N SER A 74 -3.43 9.85 10.79
CA SER A 74 -2.31 8.91 10.97
C SER A 74 -2.80 7.48 11.13
N TRP A 75 -2.13 6.54 10.45
CA TRP A 75 -2.42 5.11 10.56
C TRP A 75 -1.86 4.50 11.84
N PHE A 76 -0.74 5.03 12.31
CA PHE A 76 -0.06 4.61 13.55
C PHE A 76 0.87 5.73 14.01
N ASP A 77 1.31 5.70 15.27
CA ASP A 77 2.22 6.71 15.80
C ASP A 77 3.64 6.54 15.24
N ILE A 78 4.20 7.62 14.70
CA ILE A 78 5.61 7.71 14.34
C ILE A 78 6.35 8.36 15.52
N LYS A 79 7.24 7.59 16.17
CA LYS A 79 8.00 8.06 17.33
C LYS A 79 9.10 9.05 16.94
N SER A 80 9.81 8.77 15.84
CA SER A 80 10.79 9.68 15.24
C SER A 80 10.92 9.44 13.74
N PHE A 81 11.26 10.49 12.98
CA PHE A 81 11.53 10.38 11.54
C PHE A 81 12.91 9.75 11.23
N GLY A 82 13.68 9.38 12.26
CA GLY A 82 14.89 8.58 12.10
C GLY A 82 14.63 7.09 11.93
N PHE A 83 13.41 6.62 12.21
CA PHE A 83 12.97 5.21 12.15
C PHE A 83 13.89 4.25 12.92
N LYS A 84 14.50 4.74 14.02
CA LYS A 84 15.38 3.96 14.90
C LYS A 84 14.71 3.54 16.21
N ASP A 85 13.59 4.16 16.52
CA ASP A 85 12.82 3.89 17.73
C ASP A 85 11.91 2.68 17.56
N VAL A 86 11.40 2.17 18.67
CA VAL A 86 10.40 1.08 18.67
C VAL A 86 9.15 1.56 17.95
N GLU A 87 8.76 0.82 16.94
CA GLU A 87 7.56 1.11 16.14
C GLU A 87 6.26 0.90 16.95
N ASP A 88 5.22 1.62 16.60
CA ASP A 88 3.88 1.47 17.19
C ASP A 88 3.17 0.22 16.63
N GLU A 89 3.63 -0.95 17.03
CA GLU A 89 3.08 -2.23 16.58
C GLU A 89 1.57 -2.33 16.85
N ALA A 90 1.11 -1.87 18.02
CA ALA A 90 -0.31 -1.94 18.39
C ALA A 90 -1.18 -1.08 17.44
N GLY A 91 -0.75 0.15 17.13
CA GLY A 91 -1.41 1.03 16.17
C GLY A 91 -1.41 0.45 14.76
N MET A 92 -0.29 -0.12 14.33
CA MET A 92 -0.17 -0.79 13.02
C MET A 92 -1.12 -1.97 12.90
N LEU A 93 -1.19 -2.86 13.91
CA LEU A 93 -2.11 -4.00 13.90
C LEU A 93 -3.58 -3.58 13.92
N LYS A 94 -3.91 -2.49 14.63
CA LYS A 94 -5.24 -1.90 14.61
C LYS A 94 -5.60 -1.37 13.22
N SER A 95 -4.72 -0.63 12.58
CA SER A 95 -4.92 -0.10 11.23
C SER A 95 -4.97 -1.21 10.18
N LYS A 96 -4.15 -2.26 10.32
CA LYS A 96 -4.26 -3.48 9.51
C LYS A 96 -5.66 -4.08 9.59
N ALA A 97 -6.23 -4.23 10.78
CA ALA A 97 -7.58 -4.76 10.95
C ALA A 97 -8.64 -3.90 10.24
N SER A 98 -8.51 -2.56 10.30
CA SER A 98 -9.42 -1.65 9.60
C SER A 98 -9.28 -1.73 8.06
N LEU A 99 -8.05 -1.85 7.54
CA LEU A 99 -7.82 -2.05 6.09
C LEU A 99 -8.34 -3.42 5.63
N THR A 100 -8.20 -4.46 6.47
CA THR A 100 -8.77 -5.78 6.18
C THR A 100 -10.29 -5.71 6.03
N GLN A 101 -11.00 -4.92 6.85
CA GLN A 101 -12.46 -4.73 6.69
C GLN A 101 -12.83 -4.12 5.35
N LEU A 102 -12.04 -3.20 4.79
CA LEU A 102 -12.29 -2.66 3.45
C LEU A 102 -12.12 -3.74 2.36
N ILE A 103 -11.11 -4.58 2.50
CA ILE A 103 -10.91 -5.72 1.59
C ILE A 103 -12.10 -6.69 1.72
N ASP A 104 -12.51 -7.03 2.94
CA ASP A 104 -13.64 -7.94 3.19
C ASP A 104 -14.95 -7.39 2.63
N ALA A 105 -15.15 -6.08 2.63
CA ALA A 105 -16.31 -5.45 2.01
C ALA A 105 -16.34 -5.65 0.48
N GLU A 106 -15.18 -5.56 -0.20
CA GLU A 106 -15.07 -5.84 -1.64
C GLU A 106 -15.32 -7.32 -1.93
N LEU A 107 -14.82 -8.23 -1.09
CA LEU A 107 -15.07 -9.67 -1.20
C LEU A 107 -16.56 -10.00 -1.01
N ALA A 108 -17.19 -9.39 -0.02
CA ALA A 108 -18.63 -9.55 0.24
C ALA A 108 -19.49 -9.00 -0.91
N ALA A 109 -19.00 -8.01 -1.64
CA ALA A 109 -19.62 -7.51 -2.88
C ALA A 109 -19.41 -8.44 -4.09
N GLY A 110 -18.70 -9.57 -3.92
CA GLY A 110 -18.51 -10.59 -4.95
C GLY A 110 -17.20 -10.45 -5.76
N LEU A 111 -16.31 -9.52 -5.39
CA LEU A 111 -15.03 -9.39 -6.05
C LEU A 111 -14.04 -10.44 -5.51
N PRO A 112 -13.40 -11.28 -6.32
CA PRO A 112 -12.42 -12.25 -5.81
C PRO A 112 -11.12 -11.54 -5.36
N PRO A 113 -10.39 -12.09 -4.36
CA PRO A 113 -9.23 -11.41 -3.76
C PRO A 113 -8.11 -11.12 -4.77
N ASN A 114 -7.91 -11.98 -5.76
CA ASN A 114 -6.94 -11.79 -6.85
C ASN A 114 -7.37 -10.71 -7.88
N ARG A 115 -8.39 -9.93 -7.57
CA ARG A 115 -8.83 -8.73 -8.32
C ARG A 115 -8.72 -7.46 -7.48
N ILE A 116 -8.10 -7.55 -6.29
CA ILE A 116 -7.89 -6.42 -5.39
C ILE A 116 -6.39 -6.13 -5.28
N ILE A 117 -6.00 -4.89 -5.55
CA ILE A 117 -4.67 -4.35 -5.23
C ILE A 117 -4.80 -3.52 -3.97
N LEU A 118 -3.90 -3.74 -3.01
CA LEU A 118 -3.70 -2.87 -1.87
C LEU A 118 -2.41 -2.08 -2.07
N GLY A 119 -2.51 -0.77 -2.11
CA GLY A 119 -1.36 0.09 -2.30
C GLY A 119 -1.36 1.31 -1.39
N GLY A 120 -0.24 2.00 -1.34
CA GLY A 120 -0.17 3.24 -0.58
C GLY A 120 1.15 3.98 -0.76
N PHE A 121 1.19 5.15 -0.14
CA PHE A 121 2.34 6.04 -0.13
C PHE A 121 2.83 6.25 1.31
N SER A 122 4.15 6.24 1.52
CA SER A 122 4.78 6.54 2.82
C SER A 122 4.23 5.65 3.95
N GLN A 123 3.61 6.21 4.98
CA GLN A 123 2.95 5.48 6.07
C GLN A 123 1.88 4.51 5.54
N GLY A 124 1.12 4.92 4.51
CA GLY A 124 0.15 4.05 3.84
C GLY A 124 0.80 2.89 3.07
N ALA A 125 1.99 3.10 2.51
CA ALA A 125 2.76 2.03 1.86
C ALA A 125 3.23 0.98 2.88
N ALA A 126 3.73 1.42 4.04
CA ALA A 126 4.09 0.52 5.13
C ALA A 126 2.89 -0.33 5.59
N MET A 127 1.70 0.29 5.73
CA MET A 127 0.47 -0.43 6.05
C MET A 127 0.04 -1.40 4.96
N SER A 128 0.24 -1.04 3.69
CA SER A 128 -0.10 -1.91 2.55
C SER A 128 0.78 -3.16 2.50
N ILE A 129 2.09 -3.01 2.71
CA ILE A 129 3.03 -4.14 2.82
C ILE A 129 2.67 -5.05 4.00
N LEU A 130 2.49 -4.46 5.20
CA LEU A 130 2.13 -5.24 6.40
C LEU A 130 0.84 -6.03 6.18
N THR A 131 -0.20 -5.37 5.68
CA THR A 131 -1.51 -6.00 5.48
C THR A 131 -1.46 -7.04 4.36
N GLY A 132 -0.93 -6.69 3.19
CA GLY A 132 -0.92 -7.55 2.01
C GLY A 132 -0.11 -8.83 2.19
N LEU A 133 1.02 -8.76 2.93
CA LEU A 133 1.87 -9.94 3.18
C LEU A 133 1.39 -10.82 4.34
N SER A 134 0.48 -10.33 5.18
CA SER A 134 -0.03 -11.06 6.34
C SER A 134 -1.55 -11.30 6.34
N LEU A 135 -2.23 -11.01 5.22
CA LEU A 135 -3.64 -11.32 5.03
C LEU A 135 -3.81 -12.83 4.79
N ASP A 136 -4.95 -13.41 5.15
CA ASP A 136 -5.29 -14.81 4.87
C ASP A 136 -5.80 -15.07 3.42
N LYS A 137 -5.87 -14.02 2.61
CA LYS A 137 -6.39 -14.03 1.23
C LYS A 137 -5.34 -13.44 0.28
N GLN A 138 -5.03 -14.17 -0.79
CA GLN A 138 -4.06 -13.72 -1.79
C GLN A 138 -4.66 -12.61 -2.66
N LEU A 139 -4.19 -11.38 -2.44
CA LEU A 139 -4.54 -10.23 -3.28
C LEU A 139 -3.91 -10.33 -4.66
N ALA A 140 -4.41 -9.53 -5.61
CA ALA A 140 -3.81 -9.37 -6.93
C ALA A 140 -2.37 -8.85 -6.85
N GLY A 141 -2.10 -7.95 -5.91
CA GLY A 141 -0.78 -7.39 -5.71
C GLY A 141 -0.75 -6.33 -4.62
N VAL A 142 0.47 -5.90 -4.28
CA VAL A 142 0.73 -4.84 -3.30
C VAL A 142 1.57 -3.73 -3.93
N VAL A 143 1.23 -2.47 -3.64
CA VAL A 143 1.99 -1.29 -4.10
C VAL A 143 2.57 -0.56 -2.89
N CYS A 144 3.87 -0.30 -2.95
CA CYS A 144 4.61 0.46 -1.96
C CYS A 144 5.31 1.64 -2.63
N LEU A 145 4.81 2.87 -2.42
CA LEU A 145 5.45 4.08 -2.91
C LEU A 145 6.10 4.83 -1.73
N SER A 146 7.41 5.05 -1.79
CA SER A 146 8.20 5.75 -0.77
C SER A 146 7.96 5.24 0.66
N GLY A 147 7.82 3.91 0.82
CA GLY A 147 7.53 3.26 2.09
C GLY A 147 8.69 2.43 2.66
N TRP A 148 8.38 1.64 3.67
CA TRP A 148 9.30 0.69 4.30
C TRP A 148 8.54 -0.56 4.77
N VAL A 149 9.26 -1.62 5.12
CA VAL A 149 8.68 -2.79 5.79
C VAL A 149 8.66 -2.53 7.30
N PRO A 150 7.45 -2.36 7.90
CA PRO A 150 7.32 -2.10 9.32
C PRO A 150 7.38 -3.40 10.14
N ILE A 151 7.63 -3.28 11.45
CA ILE A 151 7.58 -4.37 12.45
C ILE A 151 8.08 -5.71 11.91
N LYS A 152 9.28 -5.73 11.33
CA LYS A 152 9.85 -6.84 10.55
C LYS A 152 9.75 -8.20 11.25
N ASP A 153 10.05 -8.26 12.56
CA ASP A 153 10.01 -9.51 13.34
C ASP A 153 8.59 -10.05 13.52
N THR A 154 7.63 -9.17 13.73
CA THR A 154 6.21 -9.53 13.82
C THR A 154 5.67 -9.93 12.46
N LEU A 155 5.98 -9.17 11.39
CA LEU A 155 5.58 -9.53 10.04
C LEU A 155 6.11 -10.92 9.66
N ARG A 156 7.38 -11.25 9.98
CA ARG A 156 7.95 -12.59 9.70
C ARG A 156 7.12 -13.72 10.32
N LYS A 157 6.56 -13.51 11.52
CA LYS A 157 5.71 -14.50 12.22
C LYS A 157 4.30 -14.58 11.64
N MET A 158 3.84 -13.52 10.98
CA MET A 158 2.48 -13.36 10.44
C MET A 158 2.39 -13.59 8.94
N LEU A 159 3.51 -13.95 8.27
CA LEU A 159 3.53 -14.13 6.82
C LEU A 159 2.46 -15.12 6.36
N ALA A 160 1.68 -14.70 5.37
CA ALA A 160 0.76 -15.59 4.69
C ALA A 160 1.51 -16.64 3.87
N PRO A 161 0.98 -17.87 3.73
CA PRO A 161 1.65 -18.95 2.98
C PRO A 161 2.00 -18.60 1.53
N TYR A 162 1.27 -17.68 0.92
CA TYR A 162 1.46 -17.23 -0.47
C TYR A 162 2.27 -15.91 -0.57
N ALA A 163 2.76 -15.36 0.53
CA ALA A 163 3.45 -14.06 0.52
C ALA A 163 4.60 -13.98 -0.50
N GLN A 164 5.29 -15.10 -0.74
CA GLN A 164 6.37 -15.20 -1.71
C GLN A 164 5.90 -15.14 -3.19
N GLN A 165 4.60 -15.33 -3.44
CA GLN A 165 4.03 -15.37 -4.79
C GLN A 165 3.28 -14.07 -5.16
N ILE A 166 3.11 -13.15 -4.19
CA ILE A 166 2.35 -11.94 -4.42
C ILE A 166 3.16 -10.95 -5.29
N PRO A 167 2.56 -10.37 -6.33
CA PRO A 167 3.18 -9.28 -7.06
C PRO A 167 3.35 -8.04 -6.17
N ILE A 168 4.57 -7.46 -6.15
CA ILE A 168 4.85 -6.24 -5.41
C ILE A 168 5.46 -5.20 -6.36
N PHE A 169 4.83 -4.04 -6.46
CA PHE A 169 5.43 -2.85 -7.05
C PHE A 169 6.01 -1.98 -5.94
N TRP A 170 7.28 -1.65 -6.03
CA TRP A 170 7.93 -0.73 -5.10
C TRP A 170 8.59 0.41 -5.87
N GLY A 171 8.11 1.64 -5.65
CA GLY A 171 8.69 2.87 -6.17
C GLY A 171 9.34 3.68 -5.05
N HIS A 172 10.52 4.28 -5.30
CA HIS A 172 11.20 5.10 -4.30
C HIS A 172 12.04 6.20 -4.93
N GLY A 173 11.98 7.41 -4.38
CA GLY A 173 12.79 8.53 -4.82
C GLY A 173 14.24 8.41 -4.34
N SER A 174 15.22 8.63 -5.23
CA SER A 174 16.65 8.45 -4.90
C SER A 174 17.20 9.48 -3.91
N VAL A 175 16.48 10.61 -3.70
CA VAL A 175 16.88 11.68 -2.78
C VAL A 175 15.79 11.95 -1.73
N ASP A 176 14.97 10.94 -1.39
CA ASP A 176 13.93 11.05 -0.36
C ASP A 176 14.56 11.43 1.00
N PRO A 177 14.21 12.60 1.55
CA PRO A 177 14.80 13.06 2.81
C PRO A 177 14.07 12.50 4.04
N LEU A 178 12.83 12.01 3.90
CA LEU A 178 11.99 11.54 5.00
C LEU A 178 12.11 10.03 5.18
N VAL A 179 11.71 9.25 4.19
CA VAL A 179 11.95 7.80 4.15
C VAL A 179 13.20 7.57 3.30
N LYS A 180 14.37 7.63 3.95
CA LYS A 180 15.65 7.58 3.25
C LYS A 180 15.78 6.33 2.39
N PRO A 181 16.41 6.40 1.19
CA PRO A 181 16.62 5.25 0.30
C PRO A 181 17.21 4.05 1.00
N LYS A 182 18.11 4.26 1.97
CA LYS A 182 18.69 3.19 2.78
C LYS A 182 17.63 2.36 3.53
N LEU A 183 16.56 2.98 4.03
CA LEU A 183 15.47 2.27 4.71
C LEU A 183 14.66 1.41 3.73
N ALA A 184 14.50 1.89 2.49
CA ALA A 184 13.92 1.11 1.42
C ALA A 184 14.80 -0.09 1.07
N GLU A 185 16.12 0.10 0.90
CA GLU A 185 17.08 -0.97 0.64
C GLU A 185 17.05 -2.04 1.73
N GLU A 186 17.09 -1.64 3.01
CA GLU A 186 16.96 -2.56 4.16
C GLU A 186 15.61 -3.30 4.18
N SER A 187 14.57 -2.69 3.64
CA SER A 187 13.25 -3.31 3.48
C SER A 187 13.24 -4.34 2.35
N ILE A 188 13.89 -4.02 1.23
CA ILE A 188 14.07 -4.95 0.08
C ILE A 188 14.89 -6.17 0.50
N GLU A 189 16.00 -5.96 1.24
CA GLU A 189 16.81 -7.04 1.79
C GLU A 189 15.99 -7.94 2.72
N PHE A 190 15.16 -7.35 3.59
CA PHE A 190 14.26 -8.11 4.44
C PHE A 190 13.27 -8.94 3.61
N LEU A 191 12.61 -8.37 2.59
CA LEU A 191 11.69 -9.10 1.72
C LEU A 191 12.38 -10.29 1.05
N LYS A 192 13.61 -10.09 0.55
CA LYS A 192 14.42 -11.18 -0.01
C LYS A 192 14.76 -12.26 1.03
N SER A 193 15.03 -11.85 2.27
CA SER A 193 15.34 -12.79 3.37
C SER A 193 14.17 -13.69 3.78
N ILE A 194 12.93 -13.30 3.45
CA ILE A 194 11.72 -14.08 3.69
C ILE A 194 11.21 -14.80 2.42
N GLY A 195 12.05 -14.83 1.37
CA GLY A 195 11.81 -15.60 0.15
C GLY A 195 11.05 -14.85 -0.97
N ILE A 196 10.81 -13.54 -0.83
CA ILE A 196 10.27 -12.73 -1.92
C ILE A 196 11.43 -12.36 -2.86
N SER A 197 11.46 -12.94 -4.05
CA SER A 197 12.49 -12.69 -5.06
C SER A 197 12.12 -11.52 -5.98
N ASP A 198 13.11 -10.99 -6.70
CA ASP A 198 12.86 -10.02 -7.75
C ASP A 198 11.95 -10.65 -8.83
N ALA A 199 11.02 -9.86 -9.35
CA ALA A 199 10.14 -10.27 -10.45
C ALA A 199 10.99 -10.54 -11.70
N LYS A 200 10.78 -11.69 -12.35
CA LYS A 200 11.46 -12.00 -13.60
C LYS A 200 10.74 -11.34 -14.78
N PRO A 201 11.45 -11.05 -15.87
CA PRO A 201 10.80 -10.56 -17.09
C PRO A 201 9.69 -11.50 -17.55
N GLY A 202 8.45 -10.94 -17.65
CA GLY A 202 7.26 -11.72 -18.02
C GLY A 202 6.46 -12.30 -16.85
N ASP A 203 7.04 -12.43 -15.66
CA ASP A 203 6.33 -12.87 -14.46
C ASP A 203 5.66 -11.69 -13.76
N LEU A 204 4.51 -11.94 -13.15
CA LEU A 204 3.84 -10.97 -12.27
C LEU A 204 4.29 -11.12 -10.82
N ALA A 205 4.56 -12.35 -10.37
CA ALA A 205 4.98 -12.65 -9.01
C ALA A 205 6.37 -12.07 -8.68
N GLY A 206 6.52 -11.65 -7.43
CA GLY A 206 7.78 -11.12 -6.93
C GLY A 206 7.84 -9.59 -6.89
N LEU A 207 9.02 -9.08 -6.62
CA LEU A 207 9.30 -7.68 -6.34
C LEU A 207 9.77 -6.93 -7.59
N SER A 208 9.03 -5.92 -8.01
CA SER A 208 9.44 -4.93 -8.99
C SER A 208 9.91 -3.67 -8.24
N TYR A 209 11.21 -3.56 -7.97
CA TYR A 209 11.81 -2.43 -7.26
C TYR A 209 12.35 -1.38 -8.23
N ASN A 210 11.83 -0.16 -8.15
CA ASN A 210 12.16 0.94 -9.05
C ASN A 210 12.64 2.15 -8.24
N VAL A 211 13.80 2.69 -8.60
CA VAL A 211 14.37 3.90 -7.99
C VAL A 211 14.29 5.05 -8.99
N TYR A 212 13.71 6.17 -8.57
CA TYR A 212 13.49 7.34 -9.43
C TYR A 212 14.52 8.44 -9.13
N PRO A 213 15.44 8.71 -10.07
CA PRO A 213 16.53 9.68 -9.86
C PRO A 213 16.00 11.09 -9.59
N GLY A 214 16.56 11.75 -8.55
CA GLY A 214 16.23 13.14 -8.21
C GLY A 214 14.86 13.36 -7.58
N VAL A 215 14.07 12.29 -7.37
CA VAL A 215 12.75 12.37 -6.71
C VAL A 215 12.95 12.35 -5.20
N GLY A 216 12.29 13.28 -4.50
CA GLY A 216 12.24 13.37 -3.04
C GLY A 216 11.12 12.47 -2.46
N HIS A 217 10.53 12.89 -1.31
CA HIS A 217 9.39 12.20 -0.70
C HIS A 217 8.08 12.57 -1.42
N SER A 218 7.95 12.13 -2.64
CA SER A 218 6.81 12.39 -3.54
C SER A 218 6.83 11.37 -4.68
N THR A 219 5.84 11.42 -5.56
CA THR A 219 5.84 10.69 -6.82
C THR A 219 6.14 11.62 -7.99
N ASN A 220 6.62 11.07 -9.10
CA ASN A 220 6.74 11.78 -10.38
C ASN A 220 5.93 11.07 -11.48
N MET A 221 5.84 11.69 -12.65
CA MET A 221 5.07 11.13 -13.77
C MET A 221 5.61 9.78 -14.25
N GLN A 222 6.93 9.57 -14.23
CA GLN A 222 7.53 8.30 -14.64
C GLN A 222 7.12 7.17 -13.70
N GLU A 223 7.17 7.40 -12.38
CA GLU A 223 6.72 6.44 -11.38
C GLU A 223 5.23 6.08 -11.54
N LEU A 224 4.38 7.09 -11.80
CA LEU A 224 2.95 6.87 -12.02
C LEU A 224 2.68 6.10 -13.33
N GLU A 225 3.44 6.34 -14.40
CA GLU A 225 3.34 5.59 -15.65
C GLU A 225 3.79 4.13 -15.47
N ASP A 226 4.89 3.89 -14.77
CA ASP A 226 5.39 2.54 -14.46
C ASP A 226 4.38 1.78 -13.58
N LEU A 227 3.82 2.45 -12.55
CA LEU A 227 2.76 1.91 -11.71
C LEU A 227 1.51 1.57 -12.52
N LYS A 228 1.08 2.48 -13.40
CA LYS A 228 -0.06 2.26 -14.31
C LYS A 228 0.16 1.01 -15.16
N GLY A 229 1.32 0.90 -15.79
CA GLY A 229 1.70 -0.26 -16.60
C GLY A 229 1.71 -1.56 -15.80
N TRP A 230 2.15 -1.51 -14.54
CA TRP A 230 2.15 -2.67 -13.64
C TRP A 230 0.73 -3.07 -13.23
N ILE A 231 -0.12 -2.12 -12.82
CA ILE A 231 -1.52 -2.37 -12.44
C ILE A 231 -2.28 -3.02 -13.60
N ALA A 232 -2.13 -2.49 -14.82
CA ALA A 232 -2.81 -3.03 -16.01
C ALA A 232 -2.45 -4.50 -16.30
N LYS A 233 -1.22 -4.93 -15.94
CA LYS A 233 -0.78 -6.33 -16.08
C LYS A 233 -1.35 -7.21 -14.97
N VAL A 234 -1.42 -6.70 -13.74
CA VAL A 234 -1.82 -7.47 -12.56
C VAL A 234 -3.34 -7.68 -12.50
N ILE A 235 -4.11 -6.68 -12.89
CA ILE A 235 -5.58 -6.72 -12.93
C ILE A 235 -6.12 -6.33 -14.33
N PRO A 236 -5.79 -7.10 -15.38
CA PRO A 236 -6.27 -6.80 -16.73
C PRO A 236 -7.80 -6.81 -16.78
N GLU A 237 -8.38 -6.10 -17.75
CA GLU A 237 -9.83 -6.14 -18.00
C GLU A 237 -10.27 -7.57 -18.31
N GLN A 238 -11.37 -7.98 -17.70
CA GLN A 238 -12.02 -9.27 -17.97
C GLN A 238 -13.12 -9.08 -19.01
N SER A 239 -13.11 -9.91 -20.01
CA SER A 239 -14.14 -9.98 -21.05
C SER A 239 -15.53 -10.36 -20.48
#